data_c327db1b84aa4768d4f54c478ecb410e
#
_entry.id   c327db1b84aa4768d4f54c478ecb410e
#
_cell.length_a   1.000
_cell.length_b   1.000
_cell.length_c   1.000
_cell.angle_alpha   90.00
_cell.angle_beta   90.00
_cell.angle_gamma   90.00
#
_symmetry.space_group_name_H-M   'P 1'
#
loop_
_entity.id
_entity.type
_entity.pdbx_description
1 polymer ?
#
loop_
_entity_poly.entity_id
_entity_poly.type
_entity_poly.pdbx_seq_one_letter_code
_entity_poly.pdbx_strand_id
1 'polypeptide(L)'
;ADEGDLASAAQALMEARDAAPDALLAELAMIRLSKVQYAQGDAQSALATLQAIRNAGYRSWALELTGDIYLAEGQTEQAYAAYSSAMDSLDGDANRPLLEIKRDNAAPADGEFSVFAQPLDQALKRARETLATDNNAEIAPEE
;
A
#
# COMPACT_ATOMS: atom_id res chain seq x y z
N ALA A 1 10.03 -21.35 -0.55
CA ALA A 1 9.44 -22.27 0.45
C ALA A 1 8.68 -23.33 -0.30
N ASP A 2 8.83 -24.58 0.09
CA ASP A 2 8.09 -25.67 -0.51
C ASP A 2 6.61 -25.58 -0.11
N GLU A 3 5.69 -26.02 -0.97
CA GLU A 3 4.24 -25.99 -0.69
C GLU A 3 3.89 -26.70 0.63
N GLY A 4 4.59 -27.78 0.96
CA GLY A 4 4.44 -28.51 2.22
C GLY A 4 4.80 -27.68 3.45
N ASP A 5 5.80 -26.82 3.35
CA ASP A 5 6.23 -25.92 4.43
C ASP A 5 5.18 -24.83 4.68
N LEU A 6 4.57 -24.29 3.62
CA LEU A 6 3.51 -23.29 3.73
C LEU A 6 2.24 -23.88 4.35
N ALA A 7 1.86 -25.10 3.99
CA ALA A 7 0.69 -25.77 4.58
C ALA A 7 0.89 -26.01 6.09
N SER A 8 2.07 -26.50 6.48
CA SER A 8 2.43 -26.71 7.89
C SER A 8 2.45 -25.39 8.67
N ALA A 9 2.98 -24.32 8.06
CA ALA A 9 3.00 -22.99 8.66
C ALA A 9 1.60 -22.43 8.88
N ALA A 10 0.70 -22.58 7.87
CA ALA A 10 -0.69 -22.14 8.00
C ALA A 10 -1.41 -22.88 9.12
N GLN A 11 -1.23 -24.22 9.22
CA GLN A 11 -1.83 -25.01 10.29
C GLN A 11 -1.32 -24.58 11.67
N ALA A 12 -0.01 -24.41 11.84
CA ALA A 12 0.57 -23.96 13.11
C ALA A 12 0.06 -22.57 13.53
N LEU A 13 -0.15 -21.65 12.56
CA LEU A 13 -0.69 -20.32 12.83
C LEU A 13 -2.19 -20.35 13.17
N MET A 14 -2.97 -21.26 12.59
CA MET A 14 -4.36 -21.48 13.00
C MET A 14 -4.43 -22.02 14.43
N GLU A 15 -3.60 -22.98 14.77
CA GLU A 15 -3.49 -23.51 16.13
C GLU A 15 -3.04 -22.44 17.13
N ALA A 16 -2.07 -21.61 16.76
CA ALA A 16 -1.61 -20.49 17.58
C ALA A 16 -2.72 -19.43 17.80
N ARG A 17 -3.51 -19.14 16.79
CA ARG A 17 -4.68 -18.25 16.91
C ARG A 17 -5.70 -18.82 17.89
N ASP A 18 -6.03 -20.11 17.77
CA ASP A 18 -7.08 -20.76 18.55
C ASP A 18 -6.64 -21.00 20.00
N ALA A 19 -5.36 -21.18 20.24
CA ALA A 19 -4.75 -21.34 21.56
C ALA A 19 -4.31 -20.01 22.22
N ALA A 20 -4.49 -18.89 21.54
CA ALA A 20 -4.02 -17.59 22.01
C ALA A 20 -4.74 -17.20 23.32
N PRO A 21 -4.01 -16.76 24.36
CA PRO A 21 -4.59 -16.38 25.64
C PRO A 21 -5.43 -15.11 25.60
N ASP A 22 -5.24 -14.28 24.57
CA ASP A 22 -5.95 -13.02 24.35
C ASP A 22 -6.12 -12.69 22.87
N ALA A 23 -6.99 -11.73 22.58
CA ALA A 23 -7.31 -11.31 21.23
C ALA A 23 -6.09 -10.69 20.50
N LEU A 24 -5.18 -10.05 21.24
CA LEU A 24 -4.01 -9.40 20.64
C LEU A 24 -3.07 -10.42 20.00
N LEU A 25 -2.78 -11.51 20.73
CA LEU A 25 -1.94 -12.60 20.22
C LEU A 25 -2.66 -13.41 19.14
N ALA A 26 -3.98 -13.60 19.26
CA ALA A 26 -4.79 -14.24 18.21
C ALA A 26 -4.70 -13.45 16.90
N GLU A 27 -4.88 -12.14 16.93
CA GLU A 27 -4.83 -11.29 15.74
C GLU A 27 -3.41 -11.18 15.15
N LEU A 28 -2.37 -11.22 15.98
CA LEU A 28 -1.00 -11.32 15.47
C LEU A 28 -0.76 -12.61 14.68
N ALA A 29 -1.30 -13.74 15.18
CA ALA A 29 -1.27 -15.01 14.44
C ALA A 29 -2.03 -14.90 13.11
N MET A 30 -3.18 -14.20 13.09
CA MET A 30 -3.96 -13.97 11.87
C MET A 30 -3.21 -13.12 10.84
N ILE A 31 -2.49 -12.07 11.25
CA ILE A 31 -1.65 -11.27 10.35
C ILE A 31 -0.58 -12.17 9.67
N ARG A 32 0.05 -13.06 10.42
CA ARG A 32 1.04 -13.99 9.87
C ARG A 32 0.39 -15.03 8.98
N LEU A 33 -0.79 -15.55 9.37
CA LEU A 33 -1.56 -16.50 8.59
C LEU A 33 -1.95 -15.93 7.23
N SER A 34 -2.40 -14.69 7.17
CA SER A 34 -2.77 -14.05 5.90
C SER A 34 -1.60 -13.99 4.91
N LYS A 35 -0.38 -13.75 5.39
CA LYS A 35 0.83 -13.78 4.55
C LYS A 35 1.13 -15.17 4.00
N VAL A 36 0.93 -16.21 4.81
CA VAL A 36 1.12 -17.60 4.38
C VAL A 36 0.06 -18.00 3.38
N GLN A 37 -1.22 -17.65 3.62
CA GLN A 37 -2.32 -17.90 2.69
C GLN A 37 -2.07 -17.23 1.33
N TYR A 38 -1.60 -15.97 1.35
CA TYR A 38 -1.24 -15.29 0.11
C TYR A 38 -0.07 -15.96 -0.61
N ALA A 39 0.95 -16.41 0.12
CA ALA A 39 2.09 -17.15 -0.44
C ALA A 39 1.69 -18.53 -1.03
N GLN A 40 0.58 -19.10 -0.56
CA GLN A 40 -0.05 -20.29 -1.13
C GLN A 40 -0.88 -20.02 -2.39
N GLY A 41 -1.01 -18.73 -2.79
CA GLY A 41 -1.84 -18.31 -3.91
C GLY A 41 -3.32 -18.11 -3.55
N ASP A 42 -3.66 -18.19 -2.26
CA ASP A 42 -5.03 -17.98 -1.78
C ASP A 42 -5.23 -16.53 -1.28
N ALA A 43 -5.28 -15.61 -2.23
CA ALA A 43 -5.51 -14.19 -1.96
C ALA A 43 -6.87 -13.96 -1.27
N GLN A 44 -7.90 -14.74 -1.60
CA GLN A 44 -9.22 -14.59 -1.02
C GLN A 44 -9.24 -14.90 0.48
N SER A 45 -8.66 -16.02 0.89
CA SER A 45 -8.53 -16.38 2.31
C SER A 45 -7.65 -15.40 3.06
N ALA A 46 -6.56 -14.92 2.45
CA ALA A 46 -5.69 -13.92 3.05
C ALA A 46 -6.45 -12.62 3.35
N LEU A 47 -7.20 -12.09 2.38
CA LEU A 47 -8.02 -10.89 2.56
C LEU A 47 -9.11 -11.09 3.62
N ALA A 48 -9.79 -12.24 3.63
CA ALA A 48 -10.81 -12.54 4.65
C ALA A 48 -10.20 -12.59 6.06
N THR A 49 -9.01 -13.17 6.21
CA THR A 49 -8.27 -13.22 7.47
C THR A 49 -7.90 -11.82 7.96
N LEU A 50 -7.41 -10.94 7.08
CA LEU A 50 -7.08 -9.55 7.42
C LEU A 50 -8.32 -8.73 7.80
N GLN A 51 -9.43 -8.95 7.10
CA GLN A 51 -10.69 -8.25 7.36
C GLN A 51 -11.28 -8.58 8.75
N ALA A 52 -10.96 -9.73 9.31
CA ALA A 52 -11.42 -10.15 10.62
C ALA A 52 -10.65 -9.48 11.78
N ILE A 53 -9.54 -8.78 11.53
CA ILE A 53 -8.76 -8.07 12.55
C ILE A 53 -9.50 -6.84 13.04
N ARG A 54 -9.67 -6.73 14.37
CA ARG A 54 -10.45 -5.69 15.04
C ARG A 54 -9.64 -4.78 15.95
N ASN A 55 -8.49 -5.25 16.44
CA ASN A 55 -7.65 -4.49 17.35
C ASN A 55 -7.09 -3.24 16.66
N ALA A 56 -7.27 -2.08 17.29
CA ALA A 56 -6.84 -0.79 16.74
C ALA A 56 -5.32 -0.78 16.45
N GLY A 57 -4.50 -1.38 17.33
CA GLY A 57 -3.05 -1.43 17.14
C GLY A 57 -2.59 -2.23 15.92
N TYR A 58 -3.41 -3.16 15.42
CA TYR A 58 -3.09 -3.95 14.23
C TYR A 58 -3.85 -3.52 12.97
N ARG A 59 -4.87 -2.66 13.12
CA ARG A 59 -5.76 -2.30 12.02
C ARG A 59 -5.03 -1.65 10.85
N SER A 60 -4.16 -0.69 11.13
CA SER A 60 -3.36 -0.03 10.07
C SER A 60 -2.48 -1.03 9.32
N TRP A 61 -1.84 -1.97 10.07
CA TRP A 61 -1.01 -3.00 9.45
C TRP A 61 -1.82 -3.99 8.61
N ALA A 62 -2.97 -4.44 9.11
CA ALA A 62 -3.86 -5.32 8.35
C ALA A 62 -4.34 -4.66 7.05
N LEU A 63 -4.72 -3.37 7.10
CA LEU A 63 -5.14 -2.60 5.93
C LEU A 63 -3.99 -2.37 4.93
N GLU A 64 -2.77 -2.14 5.42
CA GLU A 64 -1.58 -2.05 4.56
C GLU A 64 -1.35 -3.35 3.80
N LEU A 65 -1.40 -4.51 4.49
CA LEU A 65 -1.27 -5.82 3.85
C LEU A 65 -2.40 -6.10 2.86
N THR A 66 -3.61 -5.64 3.16
CA THR A 66 -4.75 -5.70 2.22
C THR A 66 -4.43 -4.93 0.95
N GLY A 67 -3.88 -3.73 1.07
CA GLY A 67 -3.41 -2.93 -0.07
C GLY A 67 -2.30 -3.62 -0.86
N ASP A 68 -1.32 -4.23 -0.18
CA ASP A 68 -0.23 -4.97 -0.82
C ASP A 68 -0.76 -6.14 -1.67
N ILE A 69 -1.76 -6.88 -1.17
CA ILE A 69 -2.41 -7.97 -1.91
C ILE A 69 -3.15 -7.42 -3.12
N TYR A 70 -3.99 -6.39 -2.97
CA TYR A 70 -4.72 -5.80 -4.08
C TYR A 70 -3.77 -5.25 -5.16
N LEU A 71 -2.68 -4.62 -4.77
CA LEU A 71 -1.70 -4.10 -5.72
C LEU A 71 -1.03 -5.22 -6.52
N ALA A 72 -0.66 -6.32 -5.86
CA ALA A 72 -0.06 -7.49 -6.51
C ALA A 72 -1.04 -8.21 -7.46
N GLU A 73 -2.34 -8.17 -7.17
CA GLU A 73 -3.41 -8.67 -8.03
C GLU A 73 -3.80 -7.68 -9.16
N GLY A 74 -3.10 -6.54 -9.27
CA GLY A 74 -3.39 -5.51 -10.29
C GLY A 74 -4.63 -4.65 -9.99
N GLN A 75 -5.19 -4.74 -8.79
CA GLN A 75 -6.37 -4.00 -8.35
C GLN A 75 -5.97 -2.68 -7.70
N THR A 76 -5.46 -1.74 -8.50
CA THR A 76 -4.83 -0.51 -8.01
C THR A 76 -5.78 0.41 -7.24
N GLU A 77 -7.06 0.52 -7.66
CA GLU A 77 -8.06 1.32 -6.95
C GLU A 77 -8.35 0.79 -5.54
N GLN A 78 -8.49 -0.54 -5.41
CA GLN A 78 -8.69 -1.17 -4.10
C GLN A 78 -7.43 -1.06 -3.23
N ALA A 79 -6.25 -1.16 -3.83
CA ALA A 79 -4.99 -0.93 -3.13
C ALA A 79 -4.89 0.49 -2.58
N TYR A 80 -5.20 1.49 -3.39
CA TYR A 80 -5.23 2.91 -2.97
C TYR A 80 -6.20 3.13 -1.81
N ALA A 81 -7.43 2.60 -1.91
CA ALA A 81 -8.43 2.71 -0.85
C ALA A 81 -7.98 2.04 0.45
N ALA A 82 -7.34 0.86 0.36
CA ALA A 82 -6.84 0.13 1.51
C ALA A 82 -5.68 0.88 2.20
N TYR A 83 -4.71 1.42 1.44
CA TYR A 83 -3.62 2.23 2.00
C TYR A 83 -4.12 3.54 2.62
N SER A 84 -5.09 4.21 2.00
CA SER A 84 -5.72 5.40 2.57
C SER A 84 -6.40 5.09 3.91
N SER A 85 -7.17 4.00 3.98
CA SER A 85 -7.79 3.52 5.22
C SER A 85 -6.76 3.11 6.28
N ALA A 86 -5.60 2.58 5.86
CA ALA A 86 -4.50 2.26 6.77
C ALA A 86 -3.92 3.52 7.41
N MET A 87 -3.78 4.60 6.64
CA MET A 87 -3.32 5.91 7.13
C MET A 87 -4.34 6.52 8.09
N ASP A 88 -5.63 6.49 7.74
CA ASP A 88 -6.71 7.00 8.60
C ASP A 88 -6.83 6.23 9.93
N SER A 89 -6.31 5.00 9.96
CA SER A 89 -6.32 4.14 11.17
C SER A 89 -5.09 4.35 12.07
N LEU A 90 -4.17 5.26 11.72
CA LEU A 90 -3.04 5.61 12.58
C LEU A 90 -3.49 6.54 13.71
N ASP A 91 -2.97 6.27 14.92
CA ASP A 91 -3.24 7.12 16.07
C ASP A 91 -2.31 8.34 16.08
N GLY A 92 -2.87 9.53 16.26
CA GLY A 92 -2.14 10.77 16.52
C GLY A 92 -1.16 11.16 15.41
N ASP A 93 0.05 11.58 15.81
CA ASP A 93 1.09 12.06 14.91
C ASP A 93 1.96 10.92 14.32
N ALA A 94 1.45 9.68 14.30
CA ALA A 94 2.19 8.56 13.74
C ALA A 94 2.45 8.79 12.24
N ASN A 95 3.71 8.94 11.88
CA ASN A 95 4.14 9.13 10.50
C ASN A 95 4.67 7.81 9.95
N ARG A 96 4.14 7.38 8.80
CA ARG A 96 4.57 6.18 8.08
C ARG A 96 4.88 6.51 6.61
N PRO A 97 6.05 7.10 6.33
CA PRO A 97 6.41 7.57 4.97
C PRO A 97 6.32 6.47 3.90
N LEU A 98 6.66 5.22 4.27
CA LEU A 98 6.56 4.10 3.33
C LEU A 98 5.10 3.79 2.94
N LEU A 99 4.16 3.93 3.88
CA LEU A 99 2.74 3.73 3.61
C LEU A 99 2.20 4.85 2.70
N GLU A 100 2.65 6.10 2.90
CA GLU A 100 2.34 7.22 2.00
C GLU A 100 2.82 6.94 0.57
N ILE A 101 4.06 6.49 0.41
CA ILE A 101 4.62 6.12 -0.90
C ILE A 101 3.82 4.98 -1.55
N LYS A 102 3.43 3.96 -0.79
CA LYS A 102 2.61 2.85 -1.30
C LYS A 102 1.25 3.35 -1.81
N ARG A 103 0.57 4.21 -1.03
CA ARG A 103 -0.69 4.83 -1.42
C ARG A 103 -0.53 5.63 -2.71
N ASP A 104 0.46 6.50 -2.77
CA ASP A 104 0.68 7.39 -3.91
C ASP A 104 1.03 6.61 -5.19
N ASN A 105 1.77 5.51 -5.05
CA ASN A 105 2.05 4.60 -6.18
C ASN A 105 0.82 3.83 -6.67
N ALA A 106 -0.18 3.63 -5.82
CA ALA A 106 -1.45 2.99 -6.17
C ALA A 106 -2.51 3.99 -6.63
N ALA A 107 -2.24 5.30 -6.57
CA ALA A 107 -3.19 6.32 -6.97
C ALA A 107 -3.60 6.17 -8.44
N PRO A 108 -4.91 6.34 -8.76
CA PRO A 108 -5.37 6.35 -10.15
C PRO A 108 -4.62 7.40 -10.96
N ALA A 109 -4.30 7.07 -12.21
CA ALA A 109 -3.56 7.96 -13.12
C ALA A 109 -4.28 9.29 -13.40
N ASP A 110 -5.57 9.37 -13.13
CA ASP A 110 -6.43 10.53 -13.34
C ASP A 110 -6.54 11.44 -12.10
N GLY A 111 -5.91 11.08 -11.00
CA GLY A 111 -5.88 11.90 -9.78
C GLY A 111 -4.89 13.05 -9.92
N GLU A 112 -5.33 14.29 -9.62
CA GLU A 112 -4.54 15.54 -9.70
C GLU A 112 -3.24 15.54 -8.88
N PHE A 113 -2.82 14.42 -8.28
CA PHE A 113 -1.73 14.32 -7.32
C PHE A 113 -0.67 13.26 -7.61
N SER A 114 -0.54 12.79 -8.83
CA SER A 114 0.62 11.99 -9.18
C SER A 114 1.80 12.88 -9.57
N VAL A 115 2.58 13.31 -8.60
CA VAL A 115 3.88 13.97 -8.86
C VAL A 115 4.82 13.08 -9.68
N PHE A 116 4.58 11.74 -9.66
CA PHE A 116 5.34 10.75 -10.43
C PHE A 116 4.59 10.16 -11.64
N ALA A 117 3.29 10.44 -11.81
CA ALA A 117 2.50 9.98 -12.95
C ALA A 117 2.41 11.01 -14.08
N GLN A 118 3.15 12.10 -14.02
CA GLN A 118 3.35 12.90 -15.21
C GLN A 118 4.30 12.13 -16.12
N PRO A 119 3.87 11.74 -17.33
CA PRO A 119 4.79 11.16 -18.30
C PRO A 119 5.99 12.07 -18.40
N LEU A 120 7.20 11.50 -18.43
CA LEU A 120 8.47 12.24 -18.57
C LEU A 120 8.39 13.27 -19.70
N ASP A 121 7.62 12.97 -20.73
CA ASP A 121 7.32 13.83 -21.89
C ASP A 121 6.62 15.15 -21.51
N GLN A 122 5.69 15.12 -20.54
CA GLN A 122 5.02 16.34 -20.09
C GLN A 122 5.93 17.20 -19.19
N ALA A 123 6.73 16.56 -18.35
CA ALA A 123 7.73 17.26 -17.52
C ALA A 123 8.80 17.92 -18.41
N LEU A 124 9.27 17.23 -19.45
CA LEU A 124 10.20 17.75 -20.44
C LEU A 124 9.59 18.88 -21.29
N LYS A 125 8.31 18.76 -21.65
CA LYS A 125 7.59 19.81 -22.40
C LYS A 125 7.47 21.09 -21.57
N ARG A 126 7.08 21.00 -20.31
CA ARG A 126 7.01 22.18 -19.41
C ARG A 126 8.38 22.80 -19.17
N ALA A 127 9.43 21.99 -18.97
CA ALA A 127 10.79 22.50 -18.82
C ALA A 127 11.26 23.24 -20.08
N ARG A 128 10.92 22.76 -21.28
CA ARG A 128 11.23 23.45 -22.54
C ARG A 128 10.44 24.74 -22.71
N GLU A 129 9.18 24.78 -22.33
CA GLU A 129 8.33 25.98 -22.39
C GLU A 129 8.83 27.06 -21.43
N THR A 130 9.29 26.70 -20.21
CA THR A 130 9.87 27.65 -19.25
C THR A 130 11.21 28.21 -19.74
N LEU A 131 12.07 27.39 -20.29
CA LEU A 131 13.33 27.84 -20.86
C LEU A 131 13.16 28.69 -22.11
N ALA A 132 12.10 28.49 -22.89
CA ALA A 132 11.79 29.30 -24.08
C ALA A 132 11.25 30.68 -23.71
N THR A 133 10.52 30.78 -22.58
CA THR A 133 10.01 32.09 -22.06
C THR A 133 11.12 32.92 -21.43
N ASP A 134 12.07 32.31 -20.73
CA ASP A 134 13.21 33.03 -20.14
C ASP A 134 14.17 33.58 -21.19
N ASN A 135 14.42 32.83 -22.27
CA ASN A 135 15.27 33.32 -23.39
C ASN A 135 14.64 34.49 -24.19
N ASN A 136 13.35 34.69 -24.12
CA ASN A 136 12.69 35.77 -24.85
C ASN A 136 12.59 37.08 -24.03
N ALA A 137 12.94 37.02 -22.73
CA ALA A 137 12.92 38.16 -21.84
C ALA A 137 14.23 38.97 -21.86
N GLU A 138 15.30 38.44 -22.46
CA GLU A 138 16.66 39.03 -22.37
C GLU A 138 17.11 39.77 -23.66
N ILE A 139 16.22 39.91 -24.65
CA ILE A 139 16.51 40.69 -25.87
C ILE A 139 15.53 41.87 -26.00
N ALA A 140 15.66 42.84 -25.11
CA ALA A 140 15.17 44.18 -25.37
C ALA A 140 16.38 45.08 -25.77
N PRO A 141 16.39 45.70 -26.95
CA PRO A 141 17.45 46.63 -27.31
C PRO A 141 17.29 47.93 -26.49
N GLU A 142 18.34 48.30 -25.80
CA GLU A 142 18.45 49.67 -25.26
C GLU A 142 18.61 50.64 -26.43
N GLU A 143 17.66 51.56 -26.57
CA GLU A 143 17.85 52.86 -27.27
C GLU A 143 18.17 53.97 -26.25
#